data_a8f4eeaa3c3bf4472078cb16fb56d9d6
#
_entry.id   a8f4eeaa3c3bf4472078cb16fb56d9d6
#
_cell.length_a   1.000
_cell.length_b   1.000
_cell.length_c   1.000
_cell.angle_alpha   90.00
_cell.angle_beta   90.00
_cell.angle_gamma   90.00
#
_symmetry.space_group_name_H-M   'P 1'
#
loop_
_entity.id
_entity.type
_entity.pdbx_description
1 polymer ?
#
loop_
_entity_poly.entity_id
_entity_poly.type
_entity_poly.pdbx_seq_one_letter_code
_entity_poly.pdbx_strand_id
1 'polypeptide(L)' 'MDDIDKRINLEALISEREAMIIANKTRENQGYAYAYSEESFQNNAYLIRQLLEDK' A
#
# COMPACT_ATOMS: atom_id res chain seq x y z
N MET A 1 3.32 -20.49 0.16
CA MET A 1 3.61 -19.61 -1.00
C MET A 1 5.09 -19.64 -1.29
N ASP A 2 5.46 -19.71 -2.55
CA ASP A 2 6.85 -19.67 -3.01
C ASP A 2 7.48 -18.32 -2.65
N ASP A 3 8.78 -18.32 -2.34
CA ASP A 3 9.50 -17.09 -1.99
C ASP A 3 9.44 -16.05 -3.11
N ILE A 4 9.48 -16.49 -4.36
CA ILE A 4 9.40 -15.58 -5.51
C ILE A 4 8.02 -14.94 -5.56
N ASP A 5 6.96 -15.74 -5.38
CA ASP A 5 5.59 -15.23 -5.39
C ASP A 5 5.36 -14.27 -4.22
N LYS A 6 5.91 -14.59 -3.05
CA LYS A 6 5.81 -13.74 -1.88
C LYS A 6 6.47 -12.39 -2.13
N ARG A 7 7.64 -12.39 -2.77
CA ARG A 7 8.36 -11.15 -3.09
C ARG A 7 7.57 -10.30 -4.09
N ILE A 8 7.01 -10.93 -5.13
CA ILE A 8 6.23 -10.21 -6.13
C ILE A 8 5.01 -9.55 -5.48
N ASN A 9 4.33 -10.27 -4.61
CA ASN A 9 3.17 -9.72 -3.91
C ASN A 9 3.57 -8.60 -2.96
N LEU A 10 4.71 -8.74 -2.28
CA LEU A 10 5.21 -7.70 -1.38
C LEU A 10 5.53 -6.43 -2.16
N GLU A 11 6.22 -6.56 -3.29
CA GLU A 11 6.55 -5.41 -4.13
C GLU A 11 5.28 -4.73 -4.66
N ALA A 12 4.27 -5.50 -5.03
CA ALA A 12 3.00 -4.95 -5.50
C ALA A 12 2.32 -4.14 -4.39
N LEU A 13 2.34 -4.64 -3.15
CA LEU A 13 1.75 -3.93 -2.02
C LEU A 13 2.51 -2.65 -1.68
N ILE A 14 3.84 -2.68 -1.79
CA ILE A 14 4.67 -1.49 -1.57
C ILE A 14 4.39 -0.45 -2.65
N SER A 15 4.31 -0.88 -3.91
CA SER A 15 4.00 0.01 -5.03
C SER A 15 2.61 0.64 -4.87
N GLU A 16 1.65 -0.13 -4.39
CA GLU A 16 0.30 0.39 -4.11
C GLU A 16 0.36 1.48 -3.04
N ARG A 17 1.12 1.25 -1.96
CA ARG A 17 1.26 2.24 -0.90
C ARG A 17 1.89 3.52 -1.43
N GLU A 18 2.94 3.41 -2.24
CA GLU A 18 3.60 4.58 -2.81
C GLU A 18 2.66 5.36 -3.73
N ALA A 19 1.87 4.65 -4.54
CA ALA A 19 0.88 5.28 -5.41
C ALA A 19 -0.17 6.03 -4.59
N MET A 20 -0.60 5.47 -3.46
CA MET A 20 -1.55 6.13 -2.57
C MET A 20 -0.97 7.41 -1.98
N ILE A 21 0.31 7.38 -1.57
CA ILE A 21 0.98 8.56 -1.03
C ILE A 21 1.05 9.66 -2.08
N ILE A 22 1.44 9.31 -3.30
CA ILE A 22 1.54 10.28 -4.39
C ILE A 22 0.17 10.86 -4.72
N ALA A 23 -0.86 10.03 -4.77
CA ALA A 23 -2.22 10.50 -5.06
C ALA A 23 -2.70 11.48 -3.98
N ASN A 24 -2.44 11.17 -2.71
CA ASN A 24 -2.82 12.05 -1.61
C ASN A 24 -2.09 13.38 -1.69
N LYS A 25 -0.79 13.34 -1.98
CA LYS A 25 0.01 14.56 -2.07
C LYS A 25 -0.45 15.43 -3.22
N THR A 26 -0.76 14.84 -4.36
CA THR A 26 -1.27 15.57 -5.52
C THR A 26 -2.58 16.27 -5.18
N ARG A 27 -3.50 15.57 -4.52
CA ARG A 27 -4.77 16.16 -4.12
C ARG A 27 -4.60 17.26 -3.09
N GLU A 28 -3.68 17.08 -2.14
CA GLU A 28 -3.38 18.11 -1.15
C GLU A 28 -2.88 19.38 -1.82
N ASN A 29 -1.98 19.25 -2.80
CA ASN A 29 -1.45 20.40 -3.55
C ASN A 29 -2.53 21.13 -4.33
N GLN A 30 -3.58 20.41 -4.74
CA GLN A 30 -4.71 20.99 -5.48
C GLN A 30 -5.82 21.49 -4.57
N GLY A 31 -5.69 21.29 -3.25
CA GLY A 31 -6.71 21.69 -2.30
C GLY A 31 -7.88 20.74 -2.21
N TYR A 32 -7.75 19.53 -2.73
CA TYR A 32 -8.80 18.51 -2.65
C TYR A 32 -8.62 17.62 -1.42
N ALA A 33 -9.69 16.93 -1.03
CA ALA A 33 -9.60 15.93 0.01
C ALA A 33 -8.72 14.77 -0.45
N TYR A 34 -8.11 14.07 0.52
CA TYR A 34 -7.25 12.92 0.21
C TYR A 34 -8.01 11.83 -0.53
N ALA A 35 -7.34 11.20 -1.47
CA ALA A 35 -7.90 10.08 -2.22
C ALA A 35 -7.99 8.83 -1.34
N TYR A 36 -7.05 8.67 -0.42
CA TYR A 36 -6.94 7.48 0.44
C TYR A 36 -6.88 7.90 1.89
N SER A 37 -7.67 7.23 2.71
CA SER A 37 -7.75 7.51 4.13
C SER A 37 -6.66 6.75 4.90
N GLU A 38 -6.52 7.06 6.19
CA GLU A 38 -5.67 6.32 7.08
C GLU A 38 -6.03 4.83 7.09
N GLU A 39 -7.32 4.53 7.01
CA GLU A 39 -7.78 3.15 6.96
C GLU A 39 -7.22 2.40 5.76
N SER A 40 -7.11 3.06 4.60
CA SER A 40 -6.53 2.45 3.41
C SER A 40 -5.06 2.08 3.65
N PHE A 41 -4.30 2.95 4.31
CA PHE A 41 -2.91 2.68 4.63
C PHE A 41 -2.78 1.57 5.67
N GLN A 42 -3.66 1.54 6.65
CA GLN A 42 -3.66 0.47 7.66
C GLN A 42 -3.97 -0.89 7.02
N ASN A 43 -4.91 -0.92 6.08
CA ASN A 43 -5.23 -2.14 5.36
C ASN A 43 -4.04 -2.63 4.53
N ASN A 44 -3.35 -1.71 3.86
CA ASN A 44 -2.15 -2.04 3.10
C ASN A 44 -1.08 -2.64 4.02
N ALA A 45 -0.85 -2.03 5.18
CA ALA A 45 0.12 -2.52 6.16
C ALA A 45 -0.27 -3.90 6.69
N TYR A 46 -1.57 -4.11 6.93
CA TYR A 46 -2.09 -5.41 7.37
C TYR A 46 -1.79 -6.49 6.34
N LEU A 47 -2.04 -6.21 5.06
CA LEU A 47 -1.80 -7.18 3.99
C LEU A 47 -0.31 -7.52 3.87
N ILE A 48 0.57 -6.53 4.02
CA ILE A 48 2.01 -6.77 4.01
C ILE A 48 2.40 -7.67 5.17
N ARG A 49 1.88 -7.38 6.36
CA ARG A 49 2.17 -8.19 7.55
C ARG A 49 1.69 -9.62 7.39
N GLN A 50 0.48 -9.80 6.85
CA GLN A 50 -0.06 -11.14 6.59
C GLN A 50 0.83 -11.91 5.64
N LEU A 51 1.30 -11.26 4.59
CA LEU A 51 2.18 -11.88 3.62
C LEU A 51 3.49 -12.34 4.25
N LEU A 52 4.07 -11.53 5.13
CA LEU A 52 5.35 -11.85 5.78
C LEU A 52 5.20 -12.93 6.86
N GLU A 53 4.03 -13.04 7.47
CA GLU A 53 3.74 -14.06 8.48
C GLU A 53 3.30 -15.38 7.88
N ASP A 54 2.95 -15.39 6.61
CA ASP A 54 2.51 -16.60 5.91
C ASP A 54 3.71 -17.52 5.68
N LYS A 55 3.57 -18.76 6.11
CA LYS A 55 4.66 -19.73 6.00
C LYS A 55 4.37 -20.76 4.90
#